data_5b75777adc23523f2b7570748fd59270
#
_entry.id   5b75777adc23523f2b7570748fd59270
#
_cell.length_a   1.000
_cell.length_b   1.000
_cell.length_c   1.000
_cell.angle_alpha   90.00
_cell.angle_beta   90.00
_cell.angle_gamma   90.00
#
_symmetry.space_group_name_H-M   'P 1'
#
loop_
_entity.id
_entity.type
_entity.pdbx_description
1 polymer ?
#
loop_
_entity_poly.entity_id
_entity_poly.type
_entity_poly.pdbx_seq_one_letter_code
_entity_poly.pdbx_strand_id
1 'polypeptide(L)'
;VIGAGFGRTGTLSLKEALEKIGYGPCHHMKEVFINADQTEYFYLASMGEKVDWDEVFKDYNSAVDWPAAAYYKELSDKYPDAKVILGMRDANSWYDSASTTIYLMSQNFPKWIRFILPRADKLFKMIDKTVFGEPFSYRFEDRESAIQVFNDHVEEVKRVIPEEKLLMHSAKDGWEPLCAFLDVPVPEEPYPWVNDSKVFA
;
A
#
# COMPACT_ATOMS: atom_id res chain seq x y z
N VAL A 1 6.98 10.45 3.66
CA VAL A 1 5.59 10.10 4.03
C VAL A 1 5.38 8.60 3.89
N ILE A 2 4.71 7.98 4.86
CA ILE A 2 4.44 6.54 4.91
C ILE A 2 2.93 6.31 4.79
N GLY A 3 2.50 5.57 3.78
CA GLY A 3 1.12 5.10 3.64
C GLY A 3 0.90 3.78 4.37
N ALA A 4 0.07 3.79 5.40
CA ALA A 4 -0.27 2.59 6.17
C ALA A 4 -1.57 1.91 5.68
N GLY A 5 -2.29 2.53 4.73
CA GLY A 5 -3.53 1.97 4.18
C GLY A 5 -3.28 0.80 3.23
N PHE A 6 -4.10 -0.24 3.34
CA PHE A 6 -4.07 -1.37 2.41
C PHE A 6 -4.36 -0.92 0.97
N GLY A 7 -3.89 -1.69 0.00
CA GLY A 7 -4.28 -1.51 -1.38
C GLY A 7 -5.81 -1.46 -1.55
N ARG A 8 -6.28 -0.78 -2.57
CA ARG A 8 -7.70 -0.52 -2.87
C ARG A 8 -8.40 0.50 -1.95
N THR A 9 -7.66 1.21 -1.10
CA THR A 9 -8.17 2.36 -0.33
C THR A 9 -7.96 3.71 -1.03
N GLY A 10 -7.70 3.71 -2.36
CA GLY A 10 -7.42 4.93 -3.13
C GLY A 10 -5.92 5.28 -3.20
N THR A 11 -5.06 4.30 -3.03
CA THR A 11 -3.60 4.47 -2.94
C THR A 11 -2.98 5.08 -4.19
N LEU A 12 -3.52 4.80 -5.38
CA LEU A 12 -3.02 5.42 -6.61
C LEU A 12 -3.37 6.90 -6.70
N SER A 13 -4.58 7.30 -6.30
CA SER A 13 -4.96 8.71 -6.19
C SER A 13 -4.08 9.44 -5.16
N LEU A 14 -3.80 8.79 -4.02
CA LEU A 14 -2.90 9.34 -3.01
C LEU A 14 -1.46 9.46 -3.52
N LYS A 15 -0.95 8.46 -4.26
CA LYS A 15 0.37 8.55 -4.93
C LYS A 15 0.45 9.80 -5.80
N GLU A 16 -0.50 9.97 -6.73
CA GLU A 16 -0.51 11.13 -7.62
C GLU A 16 -0.65 12.45 -6.86
N ALA A 17 -1.45 12.46 -5.79
CA ALA A 17 -1.59 13.64 -4.95
C ALA A 17 -0.27 14.00 -4.25
N LEU A 18 0.41 13.04 -3.64
CA LEU A 18 1.70 13.26 -2.99
C LEU A 18 2.77 13.76 -3.96
N GLU A 19 2.82 13.20 -5.16
CA GLU A 19 3.76 13.65 -6.19
C GLU A 19 3.50 15.10 -6.63
N LYS A 20 2.24 15.51 -6.76
CA LYS A 20 1.84 16.89 -7.12
C LYS A 20 2.20 17.93 -6.07
N ILE A 21 2.17 17.57 -4.80
CA ILE A 21 2.46 18.49 -3.69
C ILE A 21 3.90 18.41 -3.17
N GLY A 22 4.81 17.78 -3.95
CA GLY A 22 6.25 17.80 -3.69
C GLY A 22 6.78 16.63 -2.86
N TYR A 23 5.97 15.61 -2.57
CA TYR A 23 6.39 14.37 -1.89
C TYR A 23 6.71 13.22 -2.86
N GLY A 24 6.90 13.53 -4.12
CA GLY A 24 7.35 12.56 -5.15
C GLY A 24 8.89 12.46 -5.24
N PRO A 25 9.39 11.39 -5.88
CA PRO A 25 8.65 10.21 -6.33
C PRO A 25 8.00 9.42 -5.19
N CYS A 26 6.83 8.83 -5.45
CA CYS A 26 6.09 8.04 -4.48
C CYS A 26 6.11 6.56 -4.85
N HIS A 27 6.63 5.72 -3.97
CA HIS A 27 6.63 4.26 -4.14
C HIS A 27 5.21 3.70 -4.05
N HIS A 28 4.92 2.70 -4.86
CA HIS A 28 3.63 1.99 -4.92
C HIS A 28 3.86 0.57 -5.41
N MET A 29 2.90 -0.35 -5.25
CA MET A 29 3.01 -1.71 -5.79
C MET A 29 3.39 -1.74 -7.29
N LYS A 30 3.01 -0.73 -8.06
CA LYS A 30 3.41 -0.62 -9.48
C LYS A 30 4.92 -0.65 -9.66
N GLU A 31 5.65 -0.01 -8.76
CA GLU A 31 7.13 0.03 -8.81
C GLU A 31 7.71 -1.37 -8.58
N VAL A 32 7.10 -2.17 -7.72
CA VAL A 32 7.50 -3.55 -7.47
C VAL A 32 7.30 -4.44 -8.70
N PHE A 33 6.23 -4.18 -9.47
CA PHE A 33 5.98 -4.92 -10.71
C PHE A 33 6.99 -4.60 -11.82
N ILE A 34 7.40 -3.35 -11.96
CA ILE A 34 8.26 -2.91 -13.07
C ILE A 34 9.75 -2.96 -12.76
N ASN A 35 10.16 -2.78 -11.50
CA ASN A 35 11.54 -2.74 -11.08
C ASN A 35 11.95 -4.07 -10.41
N ALA A 36 13.00 -4.71 -10.96
CA ALA A 36 13.47 -6.00 -10.47
C ALA A 36 14.07 -5.92 -9.07
N ASP A 37 14.80 -4.84 -8.76
CA ASP A 37 15.43 -4.64 -7.46
C ASP A 37 14.36 -4.45 -6.38
N GLN A 38 13.29 -3.71 -6.68
CA GLN A 38 12.15 -3.55 -5.77
C GLN A 38 11.45 -4.89 -5.50
N THR A 39 11.28 -5.73 -6.53
CA THR A 39 10.75 -7.10 -6.34
C THR A 39 11.64 -7.90 -5.39
N GLU A 40 12.97 -7.83 -5.57
CA GLU A 40 13.93 -8.55 -4.75
C GLU A 40 13.92 -8.09 -3.29
N TYR A 41 13.98 -6.78 -3.05
CA TYR A 41 13.98 -6.22 -1.69
C TYR A 41 12.74 -6.64 -0.90
N PHE A 42 11.55 -6.47 -1.48
CA PHE A 42 10.32 -6.84 -0.79
C PHE A 42 10.12 -8.35 -0.67
N TYR A 43 10.65 -9.15 -1.60
CA TYR A 43 10.71 -10.59 -1.44
C TYR A 43 11.58 -10.99 -0.25
N LEU A 44 12.79 -10.45 -0.14
CA LEU A 44 13.69 -10.73 1.00
C LEU A 44 13.05 -10.30 2.33
N ALA A 45 12.49 -9.08 2.38
CA ALA A 45 11.77 -8.60 3.56
C ALA A 45 10.61 -9.55 3.95
N SER A 46 9.85 -10.05 2.96
CA SER A 46 8.75 -10.99 3.21
C SER A 46 9.20 -12.35 3.73
N MET A 47 10.44 -12.73 3.47
CA MET A 47 11.06 -13.95 3.99
C MET A 47 11.69 -13.77 5.38
N GLY A 48 11.57 -12.56 5.96
CA GLY A 48 12.15 -12.23 7.25
C GLY A 48 13.64 -11.87 7.22
N GLU A 49 14.19 -11.68 6.02
CA GLU A 49 15.57 -11.23 5.84
C GLU A 49 15.67 -9.73 6.14
N LYS A 50 16.80 -9.34 6.73
CA LYS A 50 17.08 -7.92 7.02
C LYS A 50 17.35 -7.19 5.70
N VAL A 51 16.55 -6.16 5.42
CA VAL A 51 16.74 -5.26 4.28
C VAL A 51 17.15 -3.87 4.75
N ASP A 52 17.91 -3.18 3.92
CA ASP A 52 18.22 -1.76 4.15
C ASP A 52 17.14 -0.89 3.52
N TRP A 53 16.23 -0.37 4.35
CA TRP A 53 15.15 0.49 3.89
C TRP A 53 15.64 1.80 3.26
N ASP A 54 16.84 2.30 3.61
CA ASP A 54 17.43 3.47 2.95
C ASP A 54 17.77 3.15 1.49
N GLU A 55 18.25 1.95 1.22
CA GLU A 55 18.50 1.49 -0.15
C GLU A 55 17.20 1.22 -0.92
N VAL A 56 16.20 0.61 -0.25
CA VAL A 56 14.88 0.34 -0.87
C VAL A 56 14.19 1.62 -1.33
N PHE A 57 14.25 2.67 -0.51
CA PHE A 57 13.55 3.93 -0.77
C PHE A 57 14.45 5.10 -1.19
N LYS A 58 15.71 4.85 -1.58
CA LYS A 58 16.68 5.91 -1.95
C LYS A 58 16.18 6.90 -3.00
N ASP A 59 15.32 6.43 -3.91
CA ASP A 59 14.77 7.22 -5.01
C ASP A 59 13.34 7.71 -4.72
N TYR A 60 12.82 7.55 -3.49
CA TYR A 60 11.44 7.86 -3.13
C TYR A 60 11.34 8.74 -1.89
N ASN A 61 10.50 9.75 -1.93
CA ASN A 61 10.20 10.65 -0.81
C ASN A 61 8.93 10.22 -0.03
N SER A 62 8.14 9.33 -0.62
CA SER A 62 6.96 8.75 0.01
C SER A 62 6.72 7.33 -0.47
N ALA A 63 5.94 6.55 0.29
CA ALA A 63 5.53 5.21 -0.09
C ALA A 63 4.10 4.96 0.33
N VAL A 64 3.29 4.40 -0.56
CA VAL A 64 1.89 4.06 -0.32
C VAL A 64 1.57 2.68 -0.90
N ASP A 65 0.41 2.11 -0.55
CA ASP A 65 0.00 0.80 -1.03
C ASP A 65 0.82 -0.35 -0.44
N TRP A 66 0.47 -1.58 -0.80
CA TRP A 66 1.34 -2.71 -0.57
C TRP A 66 2.59 -2.65 -1.50
N PRO A 67 3.72 -3.20 -1.09
CA PRO A 67 3.97 -3.85 0.19
C PRO A 67 4.34 -2.88 1.32
N ALA A 68 4.58 -1.59 1.05
CA ALA A 68 5.00 -0.61 2.06
C ALA A 68 4.06 -0.58 3.29
N ALA A 69 2.75 -0.67 3.05
CA ALA A 69 1.75 -0.72 4.12
C ALA A 69 1.91 -1.94 5.06
N ALA A 70 2.51 -3.03 4.62
CA ALA A 70 2.79 -4.18 5.49
C ALA A 70 3.94 -3.92 6.48
N TYR A 71 4.82 -2.98 6.15
CA TYR A 71 6.01 -2.62 6.93
C TYR A 71 5.89 -1.25 7.61
N TYR A 72 4.69 -0.67 7.68
CA TYR A 72 4.52 0.71 8.18
C TYR A 72 5.08 0.93 9.58
N LYS A 73 5.03 -0.07 10.49
CA LYS A 73 5.60 0.01 11.83
C LYS A 73 7.12 0.14 11.77
N GLU A 74 7.76 -0.78 11.07
CA GLU A 74 9.22 -0.80 10.91
C GLU A 74 9.73 0.47 10.22
N LEU A 75 8.99 0.94 9.20
CA LEU A 75 9.30 2.18 8.52
C LEU A 75 9.09 3.40 9.43
N SER A 76 8.06 3.42 10.27
CA SER A 76 7.83 4.51 11.22
C SER A 76 8.90 4.56 12.32
N ASP A 77 9.38 3.40 12.75
CA ASP A 77 10.49 3.31 13.72
C ASP A 77 11.80 3.79 13.09
N LYS A 78 12.05 3.42 11.84
CA LYS A 78 13.26 3.84 11.10
C LYS A 78 13.24 5.32 10.74
N TYR A 79 12.08 5.86 10.40
CA TYR A 79 11.90 7.26 10.00
C TYR A 79 10.97 7.98 10.98
N PRO A 80 11.45 8.30 12.19
CA PRO A 80 10.59 8.81 13.27
C PRO A 80 9.93 10.15 12.97
N ASP A 81 10.47 10.93 12.03
CA ASP A 81 9.89 12.21 11.62
C ASP A 81 8.87 12.07 10.46
N ALA A 82 8.70 10.87 9.94
CA ALA A 82 7.76 10.65 8.84
C ALA A 82 6.31 10.78 9.31
N LYS A 83 5.52 11.52 8.53
CA LYS A 83 4.07 11.56 8.66
C LYS A 83 3.46 10.29 8.05
N VAL A 84 2.43 9.75 8.69
CA VAL A 84 1.74 8.52 8.28
C VAL A 84 0.36 8.84 7.76
N ILE A 85 -0.02 8.28 6.62
CA ILE A 85 -1.36 8.43 6.05
C ILE A 85 -2.04 7.07 5.98
N LEU A 86 -3.15 6.92 6.70
CA LEU A 86 -4.00 5.75 6.65
C LEU A 86 -5.12 5.96 5.63
N GLY A 87 -5.01 5.29 4.49
CA GLY A 87 -6.06 5.31 3.46
C GLY A 87 -7.34 4.67 3.95
N MET A 88 -8.45 5.43 3.94
CA MET A 88 -9.74 4.99 4.46
C MET A 88 -10.72 4.62 3.35
N ARG A 89 -11.45 3.55 3.56
CA ARG A 89 -12.56 3.11 2.72
C ARG A 89 -13.57 2.33 3.55
N ASP A 90 -14.84 2.35 3.15
CA ASP A 90 -15.83 1.43 3.71
C ASP A 90 -15.38 -0.02 3.52
N ALA A 91 -15.39 -0.80 4.60
CA ALA A 91 -14.79 -2.14 4.63
C ALA A 91 -15.45 -3.12 3.65
N ASN A 92 -16.77 -3.03 3.44
CA ASN A 92 -17.47 -3.85 2.46
C ASN A 92 -17.06 -3.47 1.03
N SER A 93 -17.04 -2.16 0.74
CA SER A 93 -16.59 -1.65 -0.56
C SER A 93 -15.11 -1.95 -0.83
N TRP A 94 -14.27 -1.95 0.22
CA TRP A 94 -12.88 -2.35 0.13
C TRP A 94 -12.77 -3.83 -0.26
N TYR A 95 -13.46 -4.73 0.46
CA TYR A 95 -13.44 -6.16 0.17
C TYR A 95 -13.92 -6.46 -1.26
N ASP A 96 -15.05 -5.88 -1.68
CA ASP A 96 -15.57 -6.05 -3.04
C ASP A 96 -14.55 -5.63 -4.10
N SER A 97 -13.87 -4.51 -3.87
CA SER A 97 -12.82 -4.04 -4.79
C SER A 97 -11.56 -4.94 -4.76
N ALA A 98 -11.12 -5.39 -3.61
CA ALA A 98 -9.93 -6.21 -3.49
C ALA A 98 -10.15 -7.62 -4.06
N SER A 99 -11.27 -8.24 -3.73
CA SER A 99 -11.61 -9.62 -4.16
C SER A 99 -11.81 -9.73 -5.67
N THR A 100 -12.46 -8.74 -6.30
CA THR A 100 -12.79 -8.76 -7.74
C THR A 100 -11.65 -8.24 -8.63
N THR A 101 -10.60 -7.67 -8.08
CA THR A 101 -9.46 -7.14 -8.86
C THR A 101 -8.16 -7.85 -8.51
N ILE A 102 -7.42 -7.32 -7.54
CA ILE A 102 -6.05 -7.76 -7.23
C ILE A 102 -5.97 -9.18 -6.67
N TYR A 103 -6.97 -9.62 -5.87
CA TYR A 103 -7.02 -10.99 -5.40
C TYR A 103 -7.30 -11.96 -6.55
N LEU A 104 -8.33 -11.69 -7.34
CA LEU A 104 -8.66 -12.52 -8.51
C LEU A 104 -7.48 -12.63 -9.48
N MET A 105 -6.77 -11.52 -9.73
CA MET A 105 -5.56 -11.52 -10.55
C MET A 105 -4.47 -12.44 -9.96
N SER A 106 -4.26 -12.39 -8.65
CA SER A 106 -3.26 -13.23 -7.98
C SER A 106 -3.59 -14.72 -8.07
N GLN A 107 -4.88 -15.08 -7.94
CA GLN A 107 -5.33 -16.47 -8.01
C GLN A 107 -5.29 -17.04 -9.44
N ASN A 108 -5.60 -16.22 -10.44
CA ASN A 108 -5.66 -16.65 -11.84
C ASN A 108 -4.30 -16.59 -12.55
N PHE A 109 -3.25 -16.13 -11.89
CA PHE A 109 -1.94 -16.07 -12.53
C PHE A 109 -1.40 -17.47 -12.83
N PRO A 110 -1.00 -17.77 -14.09
CA PRO A 110 -0.61 -19.11 -14.48
C PRO A 110 0.62 -19.62 -13.71
N LYS A 111 0.45 -20.70 -12.95
CA LYS A 111 1.53 -21.25 -12.09
C LYS A 111 2.77 -21.64 -12.89
N TRP A 112 2.63 -22.07 -14.15
CA TRP A 112 3.76 -22.42 -15.00
C TRP A 112 4.66 -21.22 -15.33
N ILE A 113 4.11 -19.99 -15.38
CA ILE A 113 4.91 -18.77 -15.57
C ILE A 113 5.81 -18.54 -14.36
N ARG A 114 5.30 -18.75 -13.15
CA ARG A 114 6.11 -18.66 -11.91
C ARG A 114 7.29 -19.63 -11.95
N PHE A 115 7.08 -20.84 -12.49
CA PHE A 115 8.16 -21.85 -12.63
C PHE A 115 9.24 -21.42 -13.63
N ILE A 116 8.88 -20.75 -14.73
CA ILE A 116 9.81 -20.32 -15.78
C ILE A 116 10.49 -18.99 -15.46
N LEU A 117 9.78 -18.07 -14.78
CA LEU A 117 10.25 -16.74 -14.44
C LEU A 117 10.51 -16.59 -12.94
N PRO A 118 11.76 -16.71 -12.48
CA PRO A 118 12.11 -16.63 -11.05
C PRO A 118 11.62 -15.33 -10.38
N ARG A 119 11.63 -14.20 -11.11
CA ARG A 119 11.09 -12.93 -10.61
C ARG A 119 9.59 -13.00 -10.34
N ALA A 120 8.82 -13.64 -11.23
CA ALA A 120 7.39 -13.82 -11.02
C ALA A 120 7.13 -14.68 -9.78
N ASP A 121 7.91 -15.73 -9.57
CA ASP A 121 7.79 -16.57 -8.38
C ASP A 121 8.08 -15.79 -7.09
N LYS A 122 9.15 -14.99 -7.06
CA LYS A 122 9.47 -14.11 -5.92
C LYS A 122 8.36 -13.12 -5.64
N LEU A 123 7.83 -12.46 -6.67
CA LEU A 123 6.72 -11.51 -6.55
C LEU A 123 5.48 -12.17 -5.92
N PHE A 124 5.08 -13.35 -6.41
CA PHE A 124 3.90 -14.02 -5.88
C PHE A 124 4.12 -14.60 -4.47
N LYS A 125 5.32 -15.04 -4.13
CA LYS A 125 5.67 -15.42 -2.76
C LYS A 125 5.58 -14.23 -1.80
N MET A 126 6.07 -13.08 -2.22
CA MET A 126 5.93 -11.83 -1.46
C MET A 126 4.46 -11.47 -1.27
N ILE A 127 3.63 -11.52 -2.34
CA ILE A 127 2.18 -11.26 -2.25
C ILE A 127 1.50 -12.23 -1.27
N ASP A 128 1.81 -13.51 -1.33
CA ASP A 128 1.28 -14.51 -0.40
C ASP A 128 1.65 -14.19 1.05
N LYS A 129 2.88 -13.72 1.28
CA LYS A 129 3.39 -13.41 2.62
C LYS A 129 2.85 -12.09 3.19
N THR A 130 2.74 -11.05 2.37
CA THR A 130 2.50 -9.68 2.87
C THR A 130 1.15 -9.10 2.49
N VAL A 131 0.43 -9.69 1.51
CA VAL A 131 -0.81 -9.10 1.01
C VAL A 131 -2.02 -9.95 1.34
N PHE A 132 -2.12 -11.18 0.84
CA PHE A 132 -3.34 -11.99 0.94
C PHE A 132 -3.22 -13.27 1.78
N GLY A 133 -2.02 -13.81 1.94
CA GLY A 133 -1.82 -15.08 2.62
C GLY A 133 -1.75 -14.93 4.14
N GLU A 134 -0.56 -14.71 4.69
CA GLU A 134 -0.34 -14.66 6.14
C GLU A 134 -1.19 -13.61 6.86
N PRO A 135 -1.31 -12.34 6.38
CA PRO A 135 -2.14 -11.35 7.07
C PRO A 135 -3.60 -11.77 7.24
N PHE A 136 -4.12 -12.54 6.29
CA PHE A 136 -5.50 -13.04 6.31
C PHE A 136 -5.60 -14.51 6.73
N SER A 137 -4.53 -15.09 7.27
CA SER A 137 -4.47 -16.52 7.65
C SER A 137 -4.91 -17.45 6.51
N TYR A 138 -4.58 -17.07 5.27
CA TYR A 138 -4.98 -17.77 4.02
C TYR A 138 -6.49 -17.96 3.84
N ARG A 139 -7.31 -17.05 4.43
CA ARG A 139 -8.78 -17.08 4.37
C ARG A 139 -9.36 -15.78 3.81
N PHE A 140 -8.67 -15.15 2.85
CA PHE A 140 -9.15 -13.90 2.26
C PHE A 140 -10.52 -14.06 1.56
N GLU A 141 -10.87 -15.27 1.11
CA GLU A 141 -12.18 -15.59 0.52
C GLU A 141 -13.34 -15.53 1.53
N ASP A 142 -13.06 -15.72 2.80
CA ASP A 142 -14.01 -15.51 3.87
C ASP A 142 -14.19 -14.01 4.10
N ARG A 143 -15.28 -13.47 3.55
CA ARG A 143 -15.59 -12.03 3.57
C ARG A 143 -15.57 -11.43 4.97
N GLU A 144 -16.21 -12.10 5.92
CA GLU A 144 -16.31 -11.60 7.28
C GLU A 144 -14.95 -11.57 7.95
N SER A 145 -14.17 -12.62 7.79
CA SER A 145 -12.79 -12.70 8.29
C SER A 145 -11.90 -11.62 7.66
N ALA A 146 -11.98 -11.43 6.34
CA ALA A 146 -11.17 -10.43 5.65
C ALA A 146 -11.53 -9.00 6.05
N ILE A 147 -12.82 -8.70 6.22
CA ILE A 147 -13.30 -7.39 6.71
C ILE A 147 -12.83 -7.16 8.15
N GLN A 148 -12.86 -8.20 9.00
CA GLN A 148 -12.36 -8.09 10.37
C GLN A 148 -10.87 -7.74 10.39
N VAL A 149 -10.05 -8.42 9.59
CA VAL A 149 -8.60 -8.11 9.46
C VAL A 149 -8.37 -6.67 8.99
N PHE A 150 -9.17 -6.20 8.03
CA PHE A 150 -9.08 -4.80 7.57
C PHE A 150 -9.39 -3.82 8.70
N ASN A 151 -10.46 -4.05 9.46
CA ASN A 151 -10.84 -3.19 10.58
C ASN A 151 -9.81 -3.24 11.70
N ASP A 152 -9.31 -4.42 12.03
CA ASP A 152 -8.26 -4.61 13.05
C ASP A 152 -6.98 -3.87 12.68
N HIS A 153 -6.60 -3.90 11.40
CA HIS A 153 -5.47 -3.11 10.90
C HIS A 153 -5.69 -1.61 11.07
N VAL A 154 -6.87 -1.10 10.74
CA VAL A 154 -7.21 0.32 10.94
C VAL A 154 -7.07 0.72 12.41
N GLU A 155 -7.63 -0.08 13.32
CA GLU A 155 -7.54 0.20 14.76
C GLU A 155 -6.10 0.03 15.30
N GLU A 156 -5.34 -0.89 14.74
CA GLU A 156 -3.94 -1.06 15.11
C GLU A 156 -3.09 0.16 14.70
N VAL A 157 -3.25 0.67 13.48
CA VAL A 157 -2.54 1.87 13.02
C VAL A 157 -2.86 3.05 13.91
N LYS A 158 -4.12 3.29 14.25
CA LYS A 158 -4.56 4.36 15.16
C LYS A 158 -3.95 4.23 16.57
N ARG A 159 -3.74 3.01 17.04
CA ARG A 159 -3.16 2.77 18.36
C ARG A 159 -1.65 2.95 18.39
N VAL A 160 -0.97 2.57 17.28
CA VAL A 160 0.51 2.52 17.22
C VAL A 160 1.10 3.86 16.80
N ILE A 161 0.47 4.56 15.86
CA ILE A 161 0.97 5.82 15.34
C ILE A 161 0.42 6.98 16.18
N PRO A 162 1.29 7.88 16.71
CA PRO A 162 0.85 9.07 17.43
C PRO A 162 -0.12 9.92 16.61
N GLU A 163 -1.16 10.47 17.27
CA GLU A 163 -2.23 11.22 16.60
C GLU A 163 -1.69 12.39 15.77
N GLU A 164 -0.68 13.10 16.28
CA GLU A 164 -0.06 14.24 15.60
C GLU A 164 0.71 13.86 14.33
N LYS A 165 1.00 12.56 14.14
CA LYS A 165 1.69 12.01 12.96
C LYS A 165 0.79 11.22 12.03
N LEU A 166 -0.49 11.07 12.37
CA LEU A 166 -1.44 10.23 11.64
C LEU A 166 -2.54 11.06 10.97
N LEU A 167 -2.69 10.90 9.67
CA LEU A 167 -3.86 11.36 8.94
C LEU A 167 -4.69 10.16 8.44
N MET A 168 -5.95 10.09 8.82
CA MET A 168 -6.93 9.23 8.14
C MET A 168 -7.46 9.98 6.92
N HIS A 169 -7.28 9.41 5.72
CA HIS A 169 -7.59 10.10 4.48
C HIS A 169 -8.30 9.19 3.48
N SER A 170 -9.32 9.72 2.86
CA SER A 170 -10.01 9.14 1.71
C SER A 170 -9.88 10.07 0.50
N ALA A 171 -9.81 9.55 -0.71
CA ALA A 171 -9.80 10.38 -1.91
C ALA A 171 -11.02 11.35 -2.00
N LYS A 172 -12.12 11.04 -1.31
CA LYS A 172 -13.31 11.91 -1.22
C LYS A 172 -13.09 13.17 -0.39
N ASP A 173 -12.11 13.15 0.49
CA ASP A 173 -11.81 14.27 1.39
C ASP A 173 -11.07 15.41 0.65
N GLY A 174 -10.52 15.11 -0.53
CA GLY A 174 -9.87 16.11 -1.37
C GLY A 174 -8.50 16.56 -0.84
N TRP A 175 -8.13 17.78 -1.23
CA TRP A 175 -6.81 18.36 -0.93
C TRP A 175 -6.67 18.88 0.49
N GLU A 176 -7.71 19.49 1.02
CA GLU A 176 -7.63 20.32 2.23
C GLU A 176 -7.03 19.57 3.43
N PRO A 177 -7.54 18.38 3.84
CA PRO A 177 -6.97 17.69 4.99
C PRO A 177 -5.55 17.18 4.73
N LEU A 178 -5.26 16.75 3.49
CA LEU A 178 -3.92 16.27 3.11
C LEU A 178 -2.89 17.39 3.16
N CYS A 179 -3.21 18.54 2.55
CA CYS A 179 -2.31 19.68 2.49
C CYS A 179 -2.13 20.35 3.86
N ALA A 180 -3.20 20.44 4.65
CA ALA A 180 -3.10 20.93 6.03
C ALA A 180 -2.21 20.03 6.90
N PHE A 181 -2.37 18.70 6.78
CA PHE A 181 -1.55 17.75 7.52
C PHE A 181 -0.07 17.80 7.12
N LEU A 182 0.21 17.97 5.83
CA LEU A 182 1.59 18.00 5.30
C LEU A 182 2.25 19.38 5.34
N ASP A 183 1.47 20.43 5.73
CA ASP A 183 1.92 21.84 5.78
C ASP A 183 2.38 22.35 4.40
N VAL A 184 1.53 22.15 3.40
CA VAL A 184 1.77 22.59 2.01
C VAL A 184 0.56 23.33 1.45
N PRO A 185 0.74 24.20 0.44
CA PRO A 185 -0.38 24.88 -0.22
C PRO A 185 -1.32 23.89 -0.90
N VAL A 186 -2.62 24.23 -0.90
CA VAL A 186 -3.63 23.48 -1.65
C VAL A 186 -3.50 23.79 -3.14
N PRO A 187 -3.35 22.79 -4.03
CA PRO A 187 -3.34 23.00 -5.47
C PRO A 187 -4.66 23.56 -6.00
N GLU A 188 -4.60 24.36 -7.06
CA GLU A 188 -5.82 24.90 -7.73
C GLU A 188 -6.56 23.84 -8.57
N GLU A 189 -5.88 22.74 -8.92
CA GLU A 189 -6.45 21.64 -9.71
C GLU A 189 -7.27 20.67 -8.84
N PRO A 190 -8.23 19.94 -9.43
CA PRO A 190 -8.98 18.91 -8.70
C PRO A 190 -8.07 17.83 -8.12
N TYR A 191 -8.47 17.29 -6.95
CA TYR A 191 -7.79 16.13 -6.35
C TYR A 191 -7.76 14.94 -7.35
N PRO A 192 -6.64 14.23 -7.49
CA PRO A 192 -6.54 13.10 -8.40
C PRO A 192 -7.57 12.01 -8.07
N TRP A 193 -8.35 11.62 -9.07
CA TRP A 193 -9.34 10.56 -8.94
C TRP A 193 -9.05 9.46 -9.94
N VAL A 194 -8.14 8.55 -9.59
CA VAL A 194 -7.72 7.46 -10.46
C VAL A 194 -8.50 6.20 -10.11
N ASN A 195 -9.30 5.73 -11.07
CA ASN A 195 -10.11 4.53 -10.92
C ASN A 195 -9.31 3.31 -11.39
N ASP A 196 -8.60 2.65 -10.47
CA ASP A 196 -7.77 1.47 -10.75
C ASP A 196 -8.56 0.28 -11.35
N SER A 197 -9.87 0.23 -11.14
CA SER A 197 -10.70 -0.87 -11.67
C SER A 197 -10.72 -0.97 -13.19
N LYS A 198 -10.38 0.11 -13.92
CA LYS A 198 -10.25 0.11 -15.38
C LYS A 198 -8.91 -0.44 -15.89
N VAL A 199 -7.93 -0.57 -15.03
CA VAL A 199 -6.60 -1.10 -15.38
C VAL A 199 -6.59 -2.63 -15.32
N PHE A 200 -7.54 -3.23 -14.62
CA PHE A 200 -7.67 -4.69 -14.42
C PHE A 200 -8.84 -5.31 -15.22
N ALA A 201 -9.53 -4.53 -16.05
CA ALA A 201 -10.53 -4.99 -17.00
C ALA A 201 -9.95 -5.17 -18.39
#